data_f383f2d16a02a7ac7bb2ce2e32805904
#
_entry.id   f383f2d16a02a7ac7bb2ce2e32805904
#
_cell.length_a   1.000
_cell.length_b   1.000
_cell.length_c   1.000
_cell.angle_alpha   90.00
_cell.angle_beta   90.00
_cell.angle_gamma   90.00
#
_symmetry.space_group_name_H-M   'P 1'
#
loop_
_entity.id
_entity.type
_entity.pdbx_description
1 polymer ?
#
loop_
_entity_poly.entity_id
_entity_poly.type
_entity_poly.pdbx_seq_one_letter_code
_entity_poly.pdbx_strand_id
1 'polypeptide(L)'
;MNNLYYHNVSNITQTKEGYVLEKFNPTAYAGLSEKGKGNIHSFHGSEIRFVASNPVTIHLKSFSTSEIMVYYGDFQGEFYTINQELSLVITPKFSDSDIKKLLPFHRFHPSVIRILFKESLIVESIIGDHYVPSRLLMPEKRYLAYGTSITQGRSSYLPDLNYPMIIGEKLGYDVFNMGMSGSCYIEKSLVDEMLKTKYDLITLELSVNMIGDGFHVDTFKERLSYLLEQIRITQPNAVVVCMSVLDNWRMYGLDQNRGNKDDVILYRNAFKEIVKGYPNYRYIDGSGVLSKHHLSFDLIHPGHYGMIEIANHIVKEIEKML
;
A
#
# COMPACT_ATOMS: atom_id res chain seq x y z
N MET A 1 -17.73 -9.67 15.09
CA MET A 1 -16.65 -8.89 14.38
C MET A 1 -17.00 -7.41 14.25
N ASN A 2 -17.65 -7.14 14.95
CA ASN A 2 -18.81 -6.42 14.99
C ASN A 2 -18.52 -4.99 15.26
N ASN A 3 -18.32 -4.05 15.02
CA ASN A 3 -18.05 -2.63 15.25
C ASN A 3 -16.60 -2.19 14.96
N LEU A 4 -15.86 -2.99 14.15
CA LEU A 4 -14.56 -2.61 13.61
C LEU A 4 -14.66 -2.41 12.09
N TYR A 5 -13.96 -1.40 11.58
CA TYR A 5 -13.75 -1.22 10.15
C TYR A 5 -12.36 -1.73 9.78
N TYR A 6 -12.30 -2.68 8.86
CA TYR A 6 -11.05 -3.25 8.36
C TYR A 6 -10.74 -2.63 7.00
N HIS A 7 -9.74 -1.77 6.99
CA HIS A 7 -9.32 -1.08 5.78
C HIS A 7 -8.25 -1.88 5.03
N ASN A 8 -8.38 -1.95 3.72
CA ASN A 8 -7.46 -2.67 2.82
C ASN A 8 -7.29 -4.17 3.21
N VAL A 9 -8.39 -4.77 3.67
CA VAL A 9 -8.54 -6.20 4.00
C VAL A 9 -9.65 -6.75 3.12
N SER A 10 -9.35 -7.76 2.30
CA SER A 10 -10.30 -8.27 1.30
C SER A 10 -11.09 -9.48 1.76
N ASN A 11 -10.57 -10.23 2.73
CA ASN A 11 -11.27 -11.36 3.31
C ASN A 11 -11.01 -11.48 4.81
N ILE A 12 -11.97 -12.06 5.53
CA ILE A 12 -11.87 -12.27 6.98
C ILE A 12 -12.44 -13.64 7.29
N THR A 13 -11.56 -14.52 7.77
CA THR A 13 -11.93 -15.90 8.08
C THR A 13 -12.05 -16.08 9.59
N GLN A 14 -13.20 -16.55 10.06
CA GLN A 14 -13.41 -16.90 11.48
C GLN A 14 -12.77 -18.25 11.78
N THR A 15 -11.93 -18.28 12.81
CA THR A 15 -11.24 -19.48 13.31
C THR A 15 -11.54 -19.67 14.80
N LYS A 16 -11.00 -20.74 15.41
CA LYS A 16 -11.07 -20.96 16.86
C LYS A 16 -10.25 -19.92 17.64
N GLU A 17 -9.26 -19.32 17.02
CA GLU A 17 -8.35 -18.35 17.63
C GLU A 17 -8.82 -16.89 17.44
N GLY A 18 -9.88 -16.67 16.68
CA GLY A 18 -10.37 -15.33 16.35
C GLY A 18 -10.57 -15.13 14.85
N TYR A 19 -10.46 -13.90 14.41
CA TYR A 19 -10.68 -13.49 13.02
C TYR A 19 -9.36 -13.23 12.30
N VAL A 20 -9.01 -14.13 11.37
CA VAL A 20 -7.82 -14.01 10.51
C VAL A 20 -8.12 -13.00 9.40
N LEU A 21 -7.24 -12.00 9.28
CA LEU A 21 -7.32 -11.02 8.20
C LEU A 21 -6.54 -11.51 6.99
N GLU A 22 -7.12 -11.42 5.79
CA GLU A 22 -6.52 -11.87 4.53
C GLU A 22 -6.54 -10.76 3.48
N LYS A 23 -5.41 -10.57 2.80
CA LYS A 23 -5.22 -9.51 1.81
C LYS A 23 -6.05 -9.72 0.54
N PHE A 24 -6.24 -10.97 0.15
CA PHE A 24 -6.95 -11.33 -1.08
C PHE A 24 -8.23 -12.10 -0.76
N ASN A 25 -9.27 -11.83 -1.52
CA ASN A 25 -10.43 -12.73 -1.51
C ASN A 25 -10.11 -14.06 -2.22
N PRO A 26 -10.90 -15.12 -2.02
CA PRO A 26 -10.64 -16.43 -2.61
C PRO A 26 -10.52 -16.42 -4.13
N THR A 27 -11.28 -15.57 -4.85
CA THR A 27 -11.26 -15.51 -6.32
C THR A 27 -9.94 -14.91 -6.82
N ALA A 28 -9.49 -13.80 -6.24
CA ALA A 28 -8.20 -13.21 -6.58
C ALA A 28 -7.06 -14.17 -6.25
N TYR A 29 -7.08 -14.75 -5.04
CA TYR A 29 -6.07 -15.69 -4.56
C TYR A 29 -5.91 -16.91 -5.47
N ALA A 30 -7.01 -17.52 -5.91
CA ALA A 30 -6.98 -18.70 -6.77
C ALA A 30 -6.29 -18.45 -8.13
N GLY A 31 -6.37 -17.23 -8.65
CA GLY A 31 -5.76 -16.86 -9.94
C GLY A 31 -4.34 -16.32 -9.85
N LEU A 32 -3.75 -16.23 -8.65
CA LEU A 32 -2.35 -15.82 -8.46
C LEU A 32 -1.40 -17.00 -8.73
N SER A 33 -0.18 -16.66 -9.18
CA SER A 33 0.95 -17.59 -9.15
C SER A 33 1.28 -18.00 -7.71
N GLU A 34 2.00 -19.12 -7.54
CA GLU A 34 2.41 -19.57 -6.20
C GLU A 34 3.23 -18.51 -5.45
N LYS A 35 4.06 -17.76 -6.19
CA LYS A 35 4.83 -16.65 -5.60
C LYS A 35 3.93 -15.47 -5.23
N GLY A 36 2.89 -15.20 -6.01
CA GLY A 36 1.86 -14.19 -5.72
C GLY A 36 1.04 -14.55 -4.48
N LYS A 37 0.66 -15.80 -4.32
CA LYS A 37 -0.06 -16.32 -3.15
C LYS A 37 0.69 -16.09 -1.84
N GLY A 38 2.02 -16.09 -1.87
CA GLY A 38 2.86 -15.80 -0.70
C GLY A 38 2.65 -14.40 -0.09
N ASN A 39 2.03 -13.47 -0.83
CA ASN A 39 1.72 -12.12 -0.31
C ASN A 39 0.39 -12.03 0.46
N ILE A 40 -0.34 -13.13 0.68
CA ILE A 40 -1.63 -13.13 1.37
C ILE A 40 -1.55 -12.55 2.80
N HIS A 41 -0.38 -12.67 3.42
CA HIS A 41 -0.13 -12.19 4.78
C HIS A 41 0.58 -10.83 4.84
N SER A 42 0.75 -10.15 3.71
CA SER A 42 1.44 -8.85 3.65
C SER A 42 0.44 -7.70 3.60
N PHE A 43 0.38 -6.91 4.67
CA PHE A 43 -0.68 -5.95 4.95
C PHE A 43 -0.23 -4.49 5.04
N HIS A 44 0.91 -4.12 4.46
CA HIS A 44 1.33 -2.72 4.45
C HIS A 44 0.22 -1.80 3.92
N GLY A 45 -0.08 -0.74 4.69
CA GLY A 45 -1.17 0.18 4.37
C GLY A 45 -2.57 -0.33 4.76
N SER A 46 -2.66 -1.41 5.56
CA SER A 46 -3.91 -1.90 6.13
C SER A 46 -4.11 -1.40 7.55
N GLU A 47 -5.37 -1.23 7.95
CA GLU A 47 -5.72 -0.66 9.24
C GLU A 47 -6.95 -1.32 9.85
N ILE A 48 -6.98 -1.41 11.18
CA ILE A 48 -8.20 -1.59 11.96
C ILE A 48 -8.62 -0.21 12.45
N ARG A 49 -9.87 0.19 12.18
CA ARG A 49 -10.40 1.51 12.53
C ARG A 49 -11.66 1.40 13.37
N PHE A 50 -11.75 2.22 14.41
CA PHE A 50 -12.94 2.33 15.26
C PHE A 50 -13.00 3.69 15.96
N VAL A 51 -14.15 3.97 16.57
CA VAL A 51 -14.36 5.10 17.48
C VAL A 51 -14.69 4.56 18.84
N ALA A 52 -14.16 5.15 19.89
CA ALA A 52 -14.47 4.82 21.28
C ALA A 52 -14.50 6.09 22.15
N SER A 53 -15.33 6.09 23.19
CA SER A 53 -15.38 7.17 24.19
C SER A 53 -14.65 6.80 25.49
N ASN A 54 -14.43 5.52 25.71
CA ASN A 54 -13.76 4.96 26.88
C ASN A 54 -12.60 4.05 26.43
N PRO A 55 -11.68 3.68 27.33
CA PRO A 55 -10.62 2.73 27.01
C PRO A 55 -11.17 1.42 26.46
N VAL A 56 -10.50 0.91 25.43
CA VAL A 56 -10.79 -0.35 24.76
C VAL A 56 -9.57 -1.24 24.84
N THR A 57 -9.75 -2.53 25.18
CA THR A 57 -8.68 -3.52 25.11
C THR A 57 -8.84 -4.37 23.87
N ILE A 58 -7.84 -4.42 23.02
CA ILE A 58 -7.79 -5.30 21.85
C ILE A 58 -6.71 -6.37 22.04
N HIS A 59 -7.08 -7.63 21.79
CA HIS A 59 -6.17 -8.77 21.81
C HIS A 59 -5.89 -9.21 20.37
N LEU A 60 -4.61 -9.18 20.02
CA LEU A 60 -4.12 -9.48 18.67
C LEU A 60 -3.12 -10.63 18.73
N LYS A 61 -3.15 -11.49 17.69
CA LYS A 61 -2.10 -12.47 17.41
C LYS A 61 -1.50 -12.22 16.03
N SER A 62 -0.25 -12.60 15.84
CA SER A 62 0.45 -12.47 14.57
C SER A 62 1.17 -13.77 14.23
N PHE A 63 1.25 -14.08 12.94
CA PHE A 63 2.00 -15.23 12.43
C PHE A 63 3.52 -14.99 12.43
N SER A 64 3.94 -13.74 12.54
CA SER A 64 5.35 -13.33 12.54
C SER A 64 5.54 -12.11 13.42
N THR A 65 6.79 -11.82 13.79
CA THR A 65 7.12 -10.55 14.45
C THR A 65 6.86 -9.40 13.50
N SER A 66 6.08 -8.40 13.94
CA SER A 66 5.69 -7.26 13.13
C SER A 66 5.53 -6.00 13.97
N GLU A 67 5.48 -4.85 13.30
CA GLU A 67 5.26 -3.54 13.92
C GLU A 67 3.81 -3.12 13.75
N ILE A 68 3.29 -2.51 14.81
CA ILE A 68 1.95 -1.92 14.88
C ILE A 68 2.08 -0.47 15.31
N MET A 69 1.34 0.41 14.65
CA MET A 69 1.22 1.81 15.05
C MET A 69 -0.22 2.18 15.33
N VAL A 70 -0.43 2.92 16.40
CA VAL A 70 -1.74 3.50 16.74
C VAL A 70 -1.75 4.97 16.34
N TYR A 71 -2.82 5.40 15.70
CA TYR A 71 -3.10 6.78 15.36
C TYR A 71 -4.43 7.23 15.96
N TYR A 72 -4.52 8.50 16.31
CA TYR A 72 -5.75 9.18 16.74
C TYR A 72 -6.10 10.25 15.70
N GLY A 73 -6.99 9.91 14.76
CA GLY A 73 -7.16 10.68 13.54
C GLY A 73 -5.89 10.67 12.69
N ASP A 74 -5.33 11.87 12.44
CA ASP A 74 -4.04 12.06 11.77
C ASP A 74 -2.85 12.16 12.74
N PHE A 75 -3.11 12.14 14.05
CA PHE A 75 -2.07 12.28 15.07
C PHE A 75 -1.44 10.92 15.38
N GLN A 76 -0.12 10.85 15.19
CA GLN A 76 0.66 9.68 15.54
C GLN A 76 0.59 9.41 17.05
N GLY A 77 0.26 8.19 17.40
CA GLY A 77 0.26 7.68 18.76
C GLY A 77 1.41 6.73 19.02
N GLU A 78 1.13 5.66 19.71
CA GLU A 78 2.09 4.70 20.21
C GLU A 78 2.52 3.70 19.12
N PHE A 79 3.73 3.22 19.26
CA PHE A 79 4.34 2.18 18.42
C PHE A 79 4.58 0.92 19.27
N TYR A 80 4.29 -0.24 18.69
CA TYR A 80 4.43 -1.53 19.34
C TYR A 80 5.06 -2.56 18.40
N THR A 81 5.76 -3.53 18.99
CA THR A 81 6.15 -4.76 18.28
C THR A 81 5.27 -5.89 18.77
N ILE A 82 4.59 -6.58 17.86
CA ILE A 82 3.89 -7.82 18.17
C ILE A 82 4.83 -9.00 17.88
N ASN A 83 4.94 -9.89 18.86
CA ASN A 83 5.66 -11.15 18.72
C ASN A 83 4.73 -12.26 19.24
N GLN A 84 4.02 -12.91 18.31
CA GLN A 84 2.95 -13.87 18.54
C GLN A 84 1.67 -13.26 19.11
N GLU A 85 1.69 -12.62 20.26
CA GLU A 85 0.50 -12.06 20.94
C GLU A 85 0.77 -10.64 21.44
N LEU A 86 -0.27 -9.81 21.45
CA LEU A 86 -0.22 -8.45 21.97
C LEU A 86 -1.60 -8.04 22.50
N SER A 87 -1.64 -7.56 23.72
CA SER A 87 -2.81 -6.94 24.32
C SER A 87 -2.58 -5.44 24.45
N LEU A 88 -3.40 -4.64 23.77
CA LEU A 88 -3.33 -3.19 23.80
C LEU A 88 -4.51 -2.60 24.52
N VAL A 89 -4.27 -1.76 25.53
CA VAL A 89 -5.27 -0.87 26.11
C VAL A 89 -5.17 0.47 25.41
N ILE A 90 -6.15 0.80 24.59
CA ILE A 90 -6.19 2.03 23.81
C ILE A 90 -7.18 2.99 24.44
N THR A 91 -6.67 4.13 24.91
CA THR A 91 -7.47 5.19 25.53
C THR A 91 -7.63 6.32 24.52
N PRO A 92 -8.88 6.76 24.22
CA PRO A 92 -9.11 7.96 23.41
C PRO A 92 -8.33 9.16 23.97
N LYS A 93 -7.65 9.92 23.11
CA LYS A 93 -6.72 10.97 23.55
C LYS A 93 -7.37 12.36 23.64
N PHE A 94 -8.42 12.59 22.86
CA PHE A 94 -9.02 13.92 22.72
C PHE A 94 -10.45 13.95 23.27
N SER A 95 -10.72 14.89 24.16
CA SER A 95 -12.10 15.21 24.58
C SER A 95 -12.87 15.92 23.46
N ASP A 96 -14.18 16.01 23.56
CA ASP A 96 -15.02 16.78 22.62
C ASP A 96 -14.58 18.25 22.51
N SER A 97 -14.09 18.84 23.60
CA SER A 97 -13.58 20.20 23.61
C SER A 97 -12.25 20.34 22.87
N ASP A 98 -11.39 19.31 22.93
CA ASP A 98 -10.12 19.29 22.19
C ASP A 98 -10.38 19.08 20.71
N ILE A 99 -11.26 18.14 20.35
CA ILE A 99 -11.66 17.86 18.96
C ILE A 99 -12.16 19.13 18.28
N LYS A 100 -13.02 19.93 18.94
CA LYS A 100 -13.50 21.21 18.39
C LYS A 100 -12.38 22.20 18.07
N LYS A 101 -11.27 22.16 18.80
CA LYS A 101 -10.09 23.02 18.55
C LYS A 101 -9.19 22.50 17.45
N LEU A 102 -9.25 21.17 17.19
CA LEU A 102 -8.44 20.49 16.17
C LEU A 102 -9.09 20.48 14.79
N LEU A 103 -10.35 20.90 14.68
CA LEU A 103 -11.03 21.00 13.39
C LEU A 103 -10.64 22.27 12.61
N PRO A 104 -10.61 22.24 11.27
CA PRO A 104 -10.88 21.08 10.43
C PRO A 104 -9.72 20.06 10.46
N PHE A 105 -10.05 18.76 10.32
CA PHE A 105 -9.05 17.69 10.18
C PHE A 105 -8.60 17.56 8.71
N HIS A 106 -7.42 17.00 8.51
CA HIS A 106 -6.84 16.83 7.18
C HIS A 106 -7.38 15.58 6.45
N ARG A 107 -7.29 14.43 7.12
CA ARG A 107 -7.72 13.11 6.57
C ARG A 107 -8.74 12.43 7.45
N PHE A 108 -8.40 12.22 8.71
CA PHE A 108 -9.21 11.50 9.68
C PHE A 108 -9.61 12.41 10.83
N HIS A 109 -10.88 12.33 11.19
CA HIS A 109 -11.36 13.02 12.37
C HIS A 109 -10.59 12.52 13.62
N PRO A 110 -10.22 13.42 14.57
CA PRO A 110 -9.40 13.05 15.73
C PRO A 110 -9.98 11.94 16.64
N SER A 111 -11.29 11.69 16.57
CA SER A 111 -11.93 10.58 17.30
C SER A 111 -11.72 9.21 16.68
N VAL A 112 -11.23 9.12 15.45
CA VAL A 112 -10.99 7.83 14.79
C VAL A 112 -9.68 7.24 15.29
N ILE A 113 -9.76 6.10 15.94
CA ILE A 113 -8.59 5.31 16.32
C ILE A 113 -8.24 4.39 15.15
N ARG A 114 -6.98 4.40 14.76
CA ARG A 114 -6.45 3.63 13.64
C ARG A 114 -5.27 2.79 14.11
N ILE A 115 -5.31 1.49 13.86
CA ILE A 115 -4.22 0.56 14.14
C ILE A 115 -3.65 0.11 12.80
N LEU A 116 -2.47 0.60 12.47
CA LEU A 116 -1.73 0.27 11.25
C LEU A 116 -0.87 -0.97 11.51
N PHE A 117 -0.80 -1.88 10.54
CA PHE A 117 0.00 -3.09 10.62
C PHE A 117 0.57 -3.50 9.26
N LYS A 118 1.65 -4.30 9.27
CA LYS A 118 2.35 -4.75 8.05
C LYS A 118 2.12 -6.21 7.70
N GLU A 119 1.82 -7.04 8.70
CA GLU A 119 1.65 -8.48 8.55
C GLU A 119 0.23 -8.90 8.97
N SER A 120 -0.21 -10.06 8.51
CA SER A 120 -1.53 -10.59 8.87
C SER A 120 -1.70 -10.70 10.38
N LEU A 121 -2.86 -10.25 10.84
CA LEU A 121 -3.26 -10.33 12.23
C LEU A 121 -4.46 -11.25 12.40
N ILE A 122 -4.54 -11.87 13.56
CA ILE A 122 -5.75 -12.46 14.11
C ILE A 122 -6.28 -11.49 15.15
N VAL A 123 -7.48 -11.01 14.95
CA VAL A 123 -8.20 -10.25 15.96
C VAL A 123 -8.90 -11.26 16.86
N GLU A 124 -8.31 -11.55 18.02
CA GLU A 124 -8.83 -12.52 18.97
C GLU A 124 -10.09 -11.98 19.66
N SER A 125 -9.99 -10.78 20.24
CA SER A 125 -11.11 -10.11 20.88
C SER A 125 -10.91 -8.60 20.98
N ILE A 126 -12.01 -7.89 21.20
CA ILE A 126 -12.02 -6.48 21.57
C ILE A 126 -13.02 -6.28 22.70
N ILE A 127 -12.61 -5.62 23.78
CA ILE A 127 -13.38 -5.42 25.00
C ILE A 127 -13.51 -3.91 25.26
N GLY A 128 -14.73 -3.46 25.50
CA GLY A 128 -15.10 -2.06 25.68
C GLY A 128 -16.02 -1.55 24.57
N ASP A 129 -16.67 -0.42 24.82
CA ASP A 129 -17.62 0.17 23.88
C ASP A 129 -16.89 0.82 22.71
N HIS A 130 -17.14 0.32 21.52
CA HIS A 130 -16.52 0.81 20.28
C HIS A 130 -17.49 0.67 19.10
N TYR A 131 -17.30 1.52 18.07
CA TYR A 131 -18.19 1.62 16.92
C TYR A 131 -17.40 1.79 15.64
N VAL A 132 -17.97 1.31 14.52
CA VAL A 132 -17.43 1.58 13.17
C VAL A 132 -17.46 3.09 12.94
N PRO A 133 -16.35 3.70 12.48
CA PRO A 133 -16.34 5.14 12.16
C PRO A 133 -17.35 5.47 11.06
N SER A 134 -18.12 6.54 11.24
CA SER A 134 -18.92 7.09 10.15
C SER A 134 -18.03 7.47 8.96
N ARG A 135 -18.55 7.34 7.74
CA ARG A 135 -17.81 7.72 6.53
C ARG A 135 -17.37 9.20 6.54
N LEU A 136 -18.12 10.07 7.18
CA LEU A 136 -17.79 11.49 7.35
C LEU A 136 -16.55 11.76 8.21
N LEU A 137 -16.10 10.78 8.97
CA LEU A 137 -14.92 10.88 9.84
C LEU A 137 -13.64 10.37 9.17
N MET A 138 -13.73 9.93 7.92
CA MET A 138 -12.65 9.31 7.15
C MET A 138 -12.42 10.04 5.81
N PRO A 139 -11.27 9.88 5.16
CA PRO A 139 -10.99 10.51 3.87
C PRO A 139 -12.07 10.15 2.84
N GLU A 140 -12.52 11.14 2.08
CA GLU A 140 -13.49 10.94 1.00
C GLU A 140 -12.84 10.30 -0.21
N LYS A 141 -11.66 10.80 -0.60
CA LYS A 141 -10.90 10.35 -1.76
C LYS A 141 -10.10 9.08 -1.48
N ARG A 142 -10.01 8.19 -2.46
CA ARG A 142 -9.32 6.88 -2.37
C ARG A 142 -8.12 6.83 -3.31
N TYR A 143 -7.04 6.27 -2.82
CA TYR A 143 -5.79 6.09 -3.56
C TYR A 143 -5.40 4.62 -3.62
N LEU A 144 -5.29 4.06 -4.83
CA LEU A 144 -4.73 2.73 -5.10
C LEU A 144 -3.25 2.87 -5.44
N ALA A 145 -2.38 2.24 -4.66
CA ALA A 145 -0.98 2.03 -5.00
C ALA A 145 -0.76 0.56 -5.36
N TYR A 146 -0.54 0.26 -6.63
CA TYR A 146 -0.22 -1.09 -7.10
C TYR A 146 1.20 -1.15 -7.61
N GLY A 147 1.95 -2.14 -7.14
CA GLY A 147 3.36 -2.28 -7.51
C GLY A 147 4.08 -3.41 -6.80
N THR A 148 5.39 -3.29 -6.74
CA THR A 148 6.30 -4.32 -6.25
C THR A 148 6.51 -4.25 -4.73
N SER A 149 7.59 -4.85 -4.23
CA SER A 149 8.07 -4.70 -2.85
C SER A 149 8.37 -3.23 -2.47
N ILE A 150 8.67 -2.38 -3.47
CA ILE A 150 8.92 -0.95 -3.27
C ILE A 150 7.60 -0.26 -2.89
N THR A 151 6.52 -0.53 -3.62
CA THR A 151 5.17 -0.06 -3.28
C THR A 151 4.70 -0.62 -1.95
N GLN A 152 4.94 -1.91 -1.69
CA GLN A 152 4.62 -2.53 -0.42
C GLN A 152 5.34 -1.83 0.75
N GLY A 153 6.56 -1.36 0.56
CA GLY A 153 7.37 -0.73 1.61
C GLY A 153 8.31 -1.69 2.32
N ARG A 154 8.88 -2.69 1.60
CA ARG A 154 9.68 -3.78 2.20
C ARG A 154 10.80 -3.30 3.13
N SER A 155 11.52 -2.25 2.78
CA SER A 155 12.61 -1.71 3.61
C SER A 155 12.17 -0.58 4.55
N SER A 156 10.85 -0.34 4.66
CA SER A 156 10.30 0.60 5.63
C SER A 156 10.19 -0.06 6.98
N TYR A 157 10.78 0.56 8.00
CA TYR A 157 10.72 0.04 9.37
C TYR A 157 9.30 0.15 9.95
N LEU A 158 8.66 1.31 9.79
CA LEU A 158 7.33 1.58 10.31
C LEU A 158 6.23 1.35 9.27
N PRO A 159 5.00 0.99 9.68
CA PRO A 159 3.88 0.75 8.78
C PRO A 159 3.50 1.94 7.89
N ASP A 160 3.75 3.15 8.33
CA ASP A 160 3.42 4.42 7.65
C ASP A 160 4.56 4.99 6.80
N LEU A 161 5.81 4.50 6.94
CA LEU A 161 6.99 5.01 6.23
C LEU A 161 7.21 4.37 4.85
N ASN A 162 6.16 4.07 4.11
CA ASN A 162 6.24 3.70 2.70
C ASN A 162 5.68 4.83 1.83
N TYR A 163 6.15 4.93 0.58
CA TYR A 163 5.79 6.06 -0.27
C TYR A 163 4.28 6.20 -0.51
N PRO A 164 3.48 5.12 -0.63
CA PRO A 164 2.03 5.26 -0.75
C PRO A 164 1.37 5.92 0.47
N MET A 165 1.77 5.53 1.68
CA MET A 165 1.23 6.12 2.90
C MET A 165 1.59 7.59 3.01
N ILE A 166 2.84 7.97 2.65
CA ILE A 166 3.30 9.36 2.63
C ILE A 166 2.52 10.19 1.59
N ILE A 167 2.26 9.65 0.39
CA ILE A 167 1.43 10.32 -0.62
C ILE A 167 0.01 10.54 -0.10
N GLY A 168 -0.59 9.48 0.47
CA GLY A 168 -1.94 9.57 1.02
C GLY A 168 -2.05 10.61 2.13
N GLU A 169 -1.04 10.71 2.99
CA GLU A 169 -0.97 11.74 4.03
C GLU A 169 -0.90 13.14 3.42
N LYS A 170 0.03 13.37 2.48
CA LYS A 170 0.22 14.69 1.84
C LYS A 170 -1.00 15.18 1.06
N LEU A 171 -1.72 14.28 0.39
CA LEU A 171 -2.84 14.63 -0.50
C LEU A 171 -4.22 14.44 0.13
N GLY A 172 -4.31 13.94 1.36
CA GLY A 172 -5.58 13.73 2.05
C GLY A 172 -6.37 12.50 1.57
N TYR A 173 -5.70 11.45 1.07
CA TYR A 173 -6.34 10.26 0.51
C TYR A 173 -6.37 9.07 1.47
N ASP A 174 -7.37 8.21 1.33
CA ASP A 174 -7.44 6.88 1.95
C ASP A 174 -6.66 5.88 1.08
N VAL A 175 -5.61 5.27 1.64
CA VAL A 175 -4.61 4.52 0.87
C VAL A 175 -4.94 3.03 0.82
N PHE A 176 -5.04 2.48 -0.37
CA PHE A 176 -5.12 1.04 -0.65
C PHE A 176 -3.77 0.57 -1.22
N ASN A 177 -2.88 0.09 -0.36
CA ASN A 177 -1.58 -0.41 -0.78
C ASN A 177 -1.69 -1.88 -1.24
N MET A 178 -1.58 -2.09 -2.54
CA MET A 178 -1.59 -3.40 -3.21
C MET A 178 -0.20 -3.79 -3.71
N GLY A 179 0.84 -3.44 -2.97
CA GLY A 179 2.22 -3.89 -3.24
C GLY A 179 2.35 -5.41 -3.12
N MET A 180 3.07 -6.01 -4.09
CA MET A 180 3.27 -7.45 -4.26
C MET A 180 4.76 -7.78 -4.22
N SER A 181 5.32 -7.99 -3.03
CA SER A 181 6.76 -8.25 -2.87
C SER A 181 7.22 -9.47 -3.67
N GLY A 182 8.19 -9.26 -4.55
CA GLY A 182 8.79 -10.31 -5.34
C GLY A 182 7.90 -10.94 -6.42
N SER A 183 6.65 -10.52 -6.58
CA SER A 183 5.66 -11.18 -7.44
C SER A 183 4.66 -10.22 -8.09
N CYS A 184 5.01 -8.96 -8.28
CA CYS A 184 4.18 -8.04 -9.04
C CYS A 184 4.26 -8.36 -10.53
N TYR A 185 3.45 -9.35 -10.97
CA TYR A 185 3.43 -9.84 -12.36
C TYR A 185 2.22 -9.35 -13.15
N ILE A 186 1.46 -8.42 -12.61
CA ILE A 186 0.25 -7.86 -13.24
C ILE A 186 -0.76 -8.99 -13.58
N GLU A 187 -1.03 -9.85 -12.62
CA GLU A 187 -1.89 -11.01 -12.80
C GLU A 187 -3.36 -10.59 -12.92
N LYS A 188 -4.02 -11.10 -13.94
CA LYS A 188 -5.38 -10.71 -14.33
C LYS A 188 -6.38 -10.79 -13.17
N SER A 189 -6.35 -11.86 -12.37
CA SER A 189 -7.27 -12.07 -11.26
C SER A 189 -7.17 -10.97 -10.19
N LEU A 190 -5.94 -10.49 -9.93
CA LEU A 190 -5.71 -9.39 -8.99
C LEU A 190 -6.13 -8.05 -9.59
N VAL A 191 -5.80 -7.81 -10.87
CA VAL A 191 -6.22 -6.60 -11.59
C VAL A 191 -7.75 -6.48 -11.58
N ASP A 192 -8.46 -7.53 -11.94
CA ASP A 192 -9.92 -7.53 -11.98
C ASP A 192 -10.54 -7.29 -10.60
N GLU A 193 -9.92 -7.82 -9.55
CA GLU A 193 -10.43 -7.69 -8.19
C GLU A 193 -10.19 -6.29 -7.61
N MET A 194 -8.95 -5.79 -7.70
CA MET A 194 -8.63 -4.48 -7.11
C MET A 194 -9.38 -3.34 -7.79
N LEU A 195 -9.70 -3.45 -9.08
CA LEU A 195 -10.42 -2.41 -9.84
C LEU A 195 -11.95 -2.45 -9.67
N LYS A 196 -12.51 -3.37 -8.89
CA LYS A 196 -13.93 -3.32 -8.47
C LYS A 196 -14.22 -2.12 -7.55
N THR A 197 -13.23 -1.70 -6.77
CA THR A 197 -13.31 -0.46 -5.98
C THR A 197 -13.02 0.74 -6.86
N LYS A 198 -13.71 1.87 -6.60
CA LYS A 198 -13.44 3.14 -7.28
C LYS A 198 -12.36 3.93 -6.55
N TYR A 199 -11.45 4.50 -7.33
CA TYR A 199 -10.33 5.30 -6.84
C TYR A 199 -10.28 6.66 -7.54
N ASP A 200 -9.77 7.66 -6.82
CA ASP A 200 -9.54 9.01 -7.33
C ASP A 200 -8.09 9.18 -7.81
N LEU A 201 -7.18 8.38 -7.25
CA LEU A 201 -5.76 8.35 -7.61
C LEU A 201 -5.30 6.89 -7.73
N ILE A 202 -4.48 6.62 -8.75
CA ILE A 202 -3.83 5.33 -8.95
C ILE A 202 -2.35 5.57 -9.25
N THR A 203 -1.45 4.93 -8.51
CA THR A 203 -0.04 4.86 -8.87
C THR A 203 0.36 3.43 -9.19
N LEU A 204 1.14 3.26 -10.26
CA LEU A 204 1.66 2.00 -10.73
C LEU A 204 3.19 2.04 -10.69
N GLU A 205 3.83 1.17 -9.89
CA GLU A 205 5.28 0.98 -9.83
C GLU A 205 5.58 -0.46 -10.24
N LEU A 206 5.97 -0.67 -11.50
CA LEU A 206 5.93 -1.99 -12.12
C LEU A 206 7.29 -2.39 -12.73
N SER A 207 7.39 -3.67 -13.08
CA SER A 207 8.42 -4.31 -13.91
C SER A 207 9.60 -4.95 -13.20
N VAL A 208 10.13 -4.43 -12.09
CA VAL A 208 11.37 -4.96 -11.48
C VAL A 208 11.29 -6.45 -11.12
N ASN A 209 10.12 -6.97 -10.72
CA ASN A 209 9.95 -8.40 -10.43
C ASN A 209 9.94 -9.24 -11.71
N MET A 210 9.29 -8.77 -12.77
CA MET A 210 9.26 -9.49 -14.05
C MET A 210 10.64 -9.55 -14.69
N ILE A 211 11.42 -8.45 -14.61
CA ILE A 211 12.84 -8.46 -15.02
C ILE A 211 13.61 -9.49 -14.18
N GLY A 212 13.49 -9.45 -12.86
CA GLY A 212 14.24 -10.32 -11.95
C GLY A 212 13.92 -11.80 -12.06
N ASP A 213 12.74 -12.14 -12.57
CA ASP A 213 12.27 -13.52 -12.75
C ASP A 213 12.29 -13.96 -14.25
N GLY A 214 12.96 -13.17 -15.11
CA GLY A 214 13.25 -13.54 -16.51
C GLY A 214 12.02 -13.58 -17.43
N PHE A 215 10.99 -12.80 -17.13
CA PHE A 215 9.84 -12.68 -18.04
C PHE A 215 10.28 -12.04 -19.36
N HIS A 216 9.73 -12.51 -20.47
CA HIS A 216 9.90 -11.83 -21.75
C HIS A 216 9.17 -10.49 -21.75
N VAL A 217 9.77 -9.46 -22.35
CA VAL A 217 9.20 -8.12 -22.37
C VAL A 217 7.81 -8.05 -23.02
N ASP A 218 7.52 -8.94 -23.97
CA ASP A 218 6.19 -8.97 -24.60
C ASP A 218 5.10 -9.45 -23.63
N THR A 219 5.40 -10.36 -22.71
CA THR A 219 4.48 -10.71 -21.61
C THR A 219 4.20 -9.50 -20.71
N PHE A 220 5.23 -8.70 -20.44
CA PHE A 220 5.04 -7.45 -19.69
C PHE A 220 4.14 -6.46 -20.45
N LYS A 221 4.39 -6.29 -21.76
CA LYS A 221 3.59 -5.40 -22.62
C LYS A 221 2.11 -5.82 -22.65
N GLU A 222 1.84 -7.11 -22.83
CA GLU A 222 0.49 -7.66 -22.85
C GLU A 222 -0.24 -7.36 -21.54
N ARG A 223 0.37 -7.72 -20.41
CA ARG A 223 -0.22 -7.55 -19.08
C ARG A 223 -0.39 -6.08 -18.70
N LEU A 224 0.59 -5.23 -19.03
CA LEU A 224 0.49 -3.80 -18.80
C LEU A 224 -0.64 -3.18 -19.64
N SER A 225 -0.74 -3.54 -20.92
CA SER A 225 -1.82 -3.07 -21.79
C SER A 225 -3.19 -3.48 -21.25
N TYR A 226 -3.34 -4.72 -20.76
CA TYR A 226 -4.54 -5.17 -20.08
C TYR A 226 -4.87 -4.30 -18.86
N LEU A 227 -3.91 -4.09 -17.97
CA LEU A 227 -4.09 -3.28 -16.75
C LEU A 227 -4.54 -1.85 -17.08
N LEU A 228 -3.83 -1.17 -18.00
CA LEU A 228 -4.14 0.22 -18.33
C LEU A 228 -5.51 0.33 -19.01
N GLU A 229 -5.90 -0.64 -19.85
CA GLU A 229 -7.21 -0.68 -20.47
C GLU A 229 -8.32 -0.91 -19.44
N GLN A 230 -8.11 -1.82 -18.45
CA GLN A 230 -9.06 -2.01 -17.37
C GLN A 230 -9.21 -0.75 -16.50
N ILE A 231 -8.11 -0.05 -16.21
CA ILE A 231 -8.16 1.23 -15.50
C ILE A 231 -8.97 2.25 -16.32
N ARG A 232 -8.70 2.39 -17.62
CA ARG A 232 -9.43 3.32 -18.51
C ARG A 232 -10.94 3.08 -18.49
N ILE A 233 -11.37 1.81 -18.51
CA ILE A 233 -12.78 1.44 -18.53
C ILE A 233 -13.43 1.59 -17.15
N THR A 234 -12.75 1.14 -16.10
CA THR A 234 -13.36 1.04 -14.76
C THR A 234 -13.12 2.27 -13.89
N GLN A 235 -12.09 3.06 -14.17
CA GLN A 235 -11.65 4.21 -13.36
C GLN A 235 -11.51 5.49 -14.21
N PRO A 236 -12.52 5.90 -15.02
CA PRO A 236 -12.36 6.93 -16.04
C PRO A 236 -12.02 8.32 -15.50
N ASN A 237 -12.27 8.56 -14.20
CA ASN A 237 -12.03 9.85 -13.54
C ASN A 237 -10.79 9.84 -12.62
N ALA A 238 -10.09 8.72 -12.51
CA ALA A 238 -8.92 8.63 -11.66
C ALA A 238 -7.71 9.35 -12.28
N VAL A 239 -6.96 10.06 -11.46
CA VAL A 239 -5.60 10.49 -11.81
C VAL A 239 -4.70 9.27 -11.81
N VAL A 240 -4.00 9.00 -12.91
CA VAL A 240 -3.16 7.80 -13.05
C VAL A 240 -1.70 8.19 -13.29
N VAL A 241 -0.83 7.68 -12.43
CA VAL A 241 0.62 7.88 -12.51
C VAL A 241 1.32 6.53 -12.67
N CYS A 242 2.08 6.40 -13.75
CA CYS A 242 2.81 5.20 -14.14
C CYS A 242 4.31 5.44 -13.98
N MET A 243 4.94 4.82 -12.99
CA MET A 243 6.37 4.91 -12.74
C MET A 243 7.06 3.62 -13.19
N SER A 244 8.03 3.75 -14.09
CA SER A 244 8.85 2.61 -14.52
C SER A 244 9.87 2.21 -13.45
N VAL A 245 10.58 1.10 -13.67
CA VAL A 245 11.57 0.59 -12.73
C VAL A 245 12.60 1.65 -12.33
N LEU A 246 12.83 1.79 -11.03
CA LEU A 246 13.82 2.69 -10.46
C LEU A 246 15.25 2.24 -10.77
N ASP A 247 16.20 3.17 -10.68
CA ASP A 247 17.62 2.81 -10.72
C ASP A 247 17.95 1.89 -9.54
N ASN A 248 18.68 0.82 -9.84
CA ASN A 248 19.02 -0.23 -8.88
C ASN A 248 20.38 -0.83 -9.25
N TRP A 249 20.84 -1.84 -8.52
CA TRP A 249 22.13 -2.49 -8.70
C TRP A 249 22.46 -2.85 -10.18
N ARG A 250 21.44 -3.18 -11.01
CA ARG A 250 21.63 -3.46 -12.46
C ARG A 250 22.20 -2.25 -13.20
N MET A 251 21.69 -1.05 -12.88
CA MET A 251 22.15 0.20 -13.48
C MET A 251 23.58 0.58 -13.05
N TYR A 252 24.02 0.07 -11.90
CA TYR A 252 25.37 0.30 -11.38
C TYR A 252 26.40 -0.74 -11.82
N GLY A 253 26.00 -1.68 -12.67
CA GLY A 253 26.89 -2.72 -13.20
C GLY A 253 27.25 -3.81 -12.20
N LEU A 254 26.43 -3.99 -11.15
CA LEU A 254 26.59 -5.08 -10.21
C LEU A 254 25.80 -6.30 -10.70
N ASP A 255 26.44 -7.45 -10.75
CA ASP A 255 25.82 -8.68 -11.20
C ASP A 255 25.26 -9.48 -10.02
N GLN A 256 23.96 -9.79 -10.07
CA GLN A 256 23.29 -10.67 -9.13
C GLN A 256 22.50 -11.80 -9.85
N ASN A 257 22.83 -12.07 -11.11
CA ASN A 257 22.20 -13.12 -11.93
C ASN A 257 20.67 -13.01 -12.06
N ARG A 258 20.13 -11.78 -12.02
CA ARG A 258 18.68 -11.51 -12.07
C ARG A 258 18.34 -10.33 -13.01
N GLY A 259 18.76 -10.47 -14.27
CA GLY A 259 18.67 -9.41 -15.26
C GLY A 259 19.84 -8.42 -15.19
N ASN A 260 19.93 -7.55 -16.18
CA ASN A 260 21.03 -6.61 -16.38
C ASN A 260 20.51 -5.20 -16.72
N LYS A 261 21.43 -4.29 -17.07
CA LYS A 261 21.11 -2.92 -17.43
C LYS A 261 20.26 -2.82 -18.69
N ASP A 262 20.52 -3.66 -19.69
CA ASP A 262 19.78 -3.63 -20.95
C ASP A 262 18.32 -4.07 -20.76
N ASP A 263 18.07 -5.03 -19.87
CA ASP A 263 16.72 -5.43 -19.47
C ASP A 263 15.96 -4.24 -18.83
N VAL A 264 16.61 -3.49 -17.95
CA VAL A 264 16.01 -2.30 -17.32
C VAL A 264 15.61 -1.27 -18.38
N ILE A 265 16.52 -0.97 -19.33
CA ILE A 265 16.28 -0.02 -20.41
C ILE A 265 15.15 -0.52 -21.32
N LEU A 266 15.15 -1.81 -21.68
CA LEU A 266 14.12 -2.45 -22.51
C LEU A 266 12.73 -2.31 -21.89
N TYR A 267 12.60 -2.62 -20.59
CA TYR A 267 11.33 -2.52 -19.90
C TYR A 267 10.86 -1.08 -19.67
N ARG A 268 11.76 -0.13 -19.42
CA ARG A 268 11.43 1.30 -19.35
C ARG A 268 10.86 1.80 -20.68
N ASN A 269 11.52 1.46 -21.79
CA ASN A 269 11.08 1.84 -23.13
C ASN A 269 9.70 1.24 -23.45
N ALA A 270 9.51 -0.05 -23.18
CA ALA A 270 8.21 -0.72 -23.38
C ALA A 270 7.09 -0.07 -22.56
N PHE A 271 7.35 0.25 -21.29
CA PHE A 271 6.39 0.92 -20.43
C PHE A 271 6.01 2.30 -20.98
N LYS A 272 7.02 3.12 -21.31
CA LYS A 272 6.84 4.45 -21.89
C LYS A 272 6.00 4.43 -23.17
N GLU A 273 6.31 3.50 -24.09
CA GLU A 273 5.57 3.37 -25.35
C GLU A 273 4.10 3.03 -25.14
N ILE A 274 3.80 2.11 -24.21
CA ILE A 274 2.41 1.73 -23.94
C ILE A 274 1.64 2.90 -23.29
N VAL A 275 2.24 3.58 -22.31
CA VAL A 275 1.60 4.72 -21.62
C VAL A 275 1.30 5.87 -22.56
N LYS A 276 2.09 6.09 -23.62
CA LYS A 276 1.80 7.10 -24.65
C LYS A 276 0.42 6.94 -25.31
N GLY A 277 -0.13 5.73 -25.33
CA GLY A 277 -1.49 5.47 -25.80
C GLY A 277 -2.58 6.00 -24.88
N TYR A 278 -2.24 6.49 -23.70
CA TYR A 278 -3.15 6.97 -22.67
C TYR A 278 -2.81 8.42 -22.29
N PRO A 279 -3.27 9.43 -23.06
CA PRO A 279 -2.80 10.83 -22.95
C PRO A 279 -3.08 11.49 -21.59
N ASN A 280 -4.07 10.96 -20.84
CA ASN A 280 -4.41 11.46 -19.51
C ASN A 280 -3.61 10.77 -18.39
N TYR A 281 -2.72 9.81 -18.71
CA TYR A 281 -1.89 9.14 -17.72
C TYR A 281 -0.50 9.79 -17.68
N ARG A 282 0.03 9.95 -16.48
CA ARG A 282 1.36 10.51 -16.27
C ARG A 282 2.40 9.40 -16.23
N TYR A 283 3.33 9.41 -17.19
CA TYR A 283 4.52 8.57 -17.13
C TYR A 283 5.64 9.26 -16.34
N ILE A 284 6.23 8.54 -15.39
CA ILE A 284 7.44 8.92 -14.68
C ILE A 284 8.53 7.91 -15.06
N ASP A 285 9.62 8.41 -15.66
CA ASP A 285 10.81 7.58 -15.85
C ASP A 285 11.45 7.31 -14.49
N GLY A 286 11.65 6.05 -14.15
CA GLY A 286 12.24 5.65 -12.87
C GLY A 286 13.71 6.04 -12.72
N SER A 287 14.38 6.47 -13.81
CA SER A 287 15.73 6.99 -13.71
C SER A 287 15.72 8.37 -13.04
N GLY A 288 16.59 8.53 -12.04
CA GLY A 288 16.72 9.81 -11.35
C GLY A 288 15.59 10.18 -10.37
N VAL A 289 14.58 9.31 -10.19
CA VAL A 289 13.54 9.49 -9.15
C VAL A 289 14.11 9.30 -7.75
N LEU A 290 15.10 8.43 -7.62
CA LEU A 290 15.68 8.00 -6.35
C LEU A 290 17.20 8.13 -6.37
N SER A 291 17.74 8.86 -5.41
CA SER A 291 19.17 8.94 -5.17
C SER A 291 19.74 7.58 -4.75
N LYS A 292 20.85 7.15 -5.35
CA LYS A 292 21.46 5.84 -5.03
C LYS A 292 21.81 5.67 -3.55
N HIS A 293 22.11 6.76 -2.84
CA HIS A 293 22.43 6.76 -1.40
C HIS A 293 21.19 6.58 -0.51
N HIS A 294 20.01 6.69 -1.07
CA HIS A 294 18.74 6.45 -0.38
C HIS A 294 18.20 5.04 -0.62
N LEU A 295 18.92 4.20 -1.37
CA LEU A 295 18.67 2.76 -1.41
C LEU A 295 19.11 2.09 -0.11
N SER A 296 18.49 0.97 0.23
CA SER A 296 18.98 0.08 1.26
C SER A 296 20.24 -0.68 0.80
N PHE A 297 20.88 -1.44 1.68
CA PHE A 297 22.12 -2.15 1.38
C PHE A 297 22.01 -3.17 0.23
N ASP A 298 20.80 -3.59 -0.10
CA ASP A 298 20.54 -4.50 -1.23
C ASP A 298 20.50 -3.80 -2.59
N LEU A 299 20.60 -2.48 -2.60
CA LEU A 299 20.65 -1.62 -3.78
C LEU A 299 19.47 -1.81 -4.76
N ILE A 300 18.31 -2.20 -4.23
CA ILE A 300 17.06 -2.30 -4.98
C ILE A 300 15.88 -1.66 -4.23
N HIS A 301 15.80 -1.84 -2.90
CA HIS A 301 14.72 -1.28 -2.11
C HIS A 301 15.11 0.10 -1.56
N PRO A 302 14.23 1.10 -1.64
CA PRO A 302 14.44 2.39 -0.99
C PRO A 302 14.48 2.24 0.53
N GLY A 303 15.44 2.91 1.19
CA GLY A 303 15.39 3.13 2.63
C GLY A 303 14.36 4.22 2.99
N HIS A 304 14.30 4.63 4.26
CA HIS A 304 13.32 5.64 4.72
C HIS A 304 13.38 6.95 3.92
N TYR A 305 14.57 7.49 3.70
CA TYR A 305 14.75 8.71 2.90
C TYR A 305 14.37 8.49 1.43
N GLY A 306 14.60 7.30 0.90
CA GLY A 306 14.20 6.94 -0.46
C GLY A 306 12.69 6.88 -0.61
N MET A 307 11.96 6.38 0.38
CA MET A 307 10.49 6.38 0.37
C MET A 307 9.94 7.81 0.36
N ILE A 308 10.54 8.71 1.14
CA ILE A 308 10.17 10.14 1.17
C ILE A 308 10.48 10.80 -0.18
N GLU A 309 11.64 10.51 -0.77
CA GLU A 309 12.07 11.07 -2.05
C GLU A 309 11.11 10.65 -3.19
N ILE A 310 10.76 9.37 -3.28
CA ILE A 310 9.78 8.85 -4.24
C ILE A 310 8.41 9.52 -4.04
N ALA A 311 7.93 9.58 -2.81
CA ALA A 311 6.65 10.21 -2.51
C ALA A 311 6.60 11.68 -2.94
N ASN A 312 7.63 12.45 -2.62
CA ASN A 312 7.73 13.86 -3.01
C ASN A 312 7.77 14.03 -4.53
N HIS A 313 8.49 13.16 -5.25
CA HIS A 313 8.56 13.19 -6.70
C HIS A 313 7.18 12.93 -7.32
N ILE A 314 6.49 11.88 -6.86
CA ILE A 314 5.15 11.51 -7.36
C ILE A 314 4.12 12.60 -7.04
N VAL A 315 4.11 13.15 -5.81
CA VAL A 315 3.20 14.24 -5.41
C VAL A 315 3.38 15.45 -6.34
N LYS A 316 4.61 15.87 -6.58
CA LYS A 316 4.91 16.98 -7.50
C LYS A 316 4.38 16.74 -8.92
N GLU A 317 4.39 15.49 -9.40
CA GLU A 317 3.83 15.16 -10.71
C GLU A 317 2.29 15.13 -10.69
N ILE A 318 1.69 14.68 -9.60
CA ILE A 318 0.23 14.71 -9.42
C ILE A 318 -0.29 16.15 -9.36
N GLU A 319 0.36 17.03 -8.62
CA GLU A 319 -0.01 18.47 -8.51
C GLU A 319 -0.02 19.20 -9.86
N LYS A 320 0.74 18.73 -10.84
CA LYS A 320 0.70 19.27 -12.21
C LYS A 320 -0.50 18.79 -13.03
N MET A 321 -1.18 17.74 -12.57
CA MET A 321 -2.34 17.15 -13.26
C MET A 321 -3.67 17.63 -12.68
N LEU A 322 -3.67 18.15 -11.45
CA LEU A 322 -4.83 18.69 -10.74
C LEU A 322 -4.98 20.19 -11.02
#